data_986420e9e1cd21677e48d1543c1cec28
#
_entry.id   986420e9e1cd21677e48d1543c1cec28
#
_cell.length_a   1.000
_cell.length_b   1.000
_cell.length_c   1.000
_cell.angle_alpha   90.00
_cell.angle_beta   90.00
_cell.angle_gamma   90.00
#
_symmetry.space_group_name_H-M   'P 1'
#
loop_
_entity.id
_entity.type
_entity.pdbx_description
1 polymer ?
#
loop_
_entity_poly.entity_id
_entity_poly.type
_entity_poly.pdbx_seq_one_letter_code
_entity_poly.pdbx_strand_id
1 'polypeptide(L)'
;MKILRTPNDAIDALDNYPSEHRWVEIPAGDGQRLRAHVVDANTESSSVVVLLHGNPSWSYLWRQQIGPLVAAGYRVVAPDLVGMGMSDKPSALEDYTVDRHVEWMRALLIDELTLTDVDLIMHDWGGIIGMRLAAENPGLTRRMVISNTALPDRDPAEPLPEKIEVEGPHAEFQKMARDASVWEPWSLLPLVTVVEPTAEVVEGYRAPYPDQSLTIGSRAFTQLLPTRLDNPMYPANHEAWKILERWTNPVLTIFSDKDIVAPSGWKPIVRRIPGAQGQPHVILEGGGHFLQEDVPGAYNRALLEWLGPAPAPSGGSPR
;
A
#
# COMPACT_ATOMS: atom_id res chain seq x y z
N MET A 1 -5.90 19.22 -14.19
CA MET A 1 -6.00 18.80 -12.76
C MET A 1 -5.49 19.93 -11.87
N LYS A 2 -6.21 20.29 -10.78
CA LYS A 2 -5.68 21.20 -9.74
C LYS A 2 -4.97 20.36 -8.69
N ILE A 3 -3.77 20.75 -8.27
CA ILE A 3 -2.92 19.99 -7.35
C ILE A 3 -2.78 20.77 -6.05
N LEU A 4 -3.06 20.12 -4.92
CA LEU A 4 -2.80 20.61 -3.58
C LEU A 4 -1.50 20.01 -3.06
N ARG A 5 -0.83 20.72 -2.15
CA ARG A 5 0.46 20.30 -1.58
C ARG A 5 0.49 20.49 -0.09
N THR A 6 0.92 19.48 0.63
CA THR A 6 1.30 19.60 2.02
C THR A 6 2.56 20.46 2.12
N PRO A 7 2.64 21.40 3.09
CA PRO A 7 3.89 22.12 3.38
C PRO A 7 5.04 21.14 3.63
N ASN A 8 6.23 21.44 3.10
CA ASN A 8 7.36 20.50 3.18
C ASN A 8 7.83 20.25 4.62
N ASP A 9 7.63 21.21 5.52
CA ASP A 9 7.97 21.16 6.94
C ASP A 9 6.91 20.50 7.85
N ALA A 10 5.81 20.01 7.27
CA ALA A 10 4.70 19.43 8.04
C ALA A 10 5.10 18.21 8.87
N ILE A 11 6.16 17.51 8.51
CA ILE A 11 6.66 16.30 9.16
C ILE A 11 7.99 16.49 9.91
N ASP A 12 8.55 17.71 9.92
CA ASP A 12 9.87 17.98 10.53
C ASP A 12 9.87 17.76 12.05
N ALA A 13 8.70 17.82 12.70
CA ALA A 13 8.55 17.59 14.13
C ALA A 13 8.36 16.12 14.51
N LEU A 14 8.39 15.18 13.55
CA LEU A 14 8.19 13.76 13.80
C LEU A 14 9.53 13.09 14.12
N ASP A 15 9.91 13.01 15.39
CA ASP A 15 11.19 12.44 15.85
C ASP A 15 11.36 10.95 15.45
N ASN A 16 10.27 10.21 15.26
CA ASN A 16 10.25 8.78 14.94
C ASN A 16 10.03 8.48 13.46
N TYR A 17 10.18 9.47 12.57
CA TYR A 17 10.05 9.31 11.14
C TYR A 17 11.43 9.33 10.45
N PRO A 18 11.67 8.49 9.43
CA PRO A 18 12.96 8.45 8.74
C PRO A 18 13.36 9.79 8.12
N SER A 19 14.62 10.18 8.29
CA SER A 19 15.20 11.41 7.73
C SER A 19 15.56 11.27 6.24
N GLU A 20 15.73 10.04 5.75
CA GLU A 20 16.10 9.75 4.35
C GLU A 20 14.87 9.72 3.48
N HIS A 21 14.29 10.88 3.19
CA HIS A 21 13.13 11.01 2.32
C HIS A 21 13.32 12.12 1.28
N ARG A 22 12.59 12.01 0.16
CA ARG A 22 12.65 12.97 -0.95
C ARG A 22 11.37 12.95 -1.78
N TRP A 23 11.24 13.92 -2.68
CA TRP A 23 10.17 13.96 -3.67
C TRP A 23 10.71 13.59 -5.05
N VAL A 24 9.94 12.80 -5.77
CA VAL A 24 10.20 12.39 -7.16
C VAL A 24 9.04 12.88 -8.01
N GLU A 25 9.34 13.54 -9.12
CA GLU A 25 8.30 13.97 -10.05
C GLU A 25 7.87 12.84 -10.97
N ILE A 26 6.56 12.64 -11.07
CA ILE A 26 5.93 11.63 -11.93
C ILE A 26 4.88 12.26 -12.83
N PRO A 27 4.55 11.68 -14.00
CA PRO A 27 3.47 12.15 -14.85
C PRO A 27 2.10 12.07 -14.12
N ALA A 28 1.30 13.11 -14.25
CA ALA A 28 -0.07 13.13 -13.72
C ALA A 28 -1.10 12.45 -14.65
N GLY A 29 -0.73 12.20 -15.91
CA GLY A 29 -1.60 11.63 -16.94
C GLY A 29 -2.32 12.66 -17.82
N ASP A 30 -2.17 13.96 -17.54
CA ASP A 30 -2.79 15.07 -18.29
C ASP A 30 -1.78 16.12 -18.82
N GLY A 31 -0.52 15.70 -18.94
CA GLY A 31 0.59 16.57 -19.32
C GLY A 31 1.20 17.36 -18.16
N GLN A 32 0.62 17.28 -16.96
CA GLN A 32 1.20 17.85 -15.74
C GLN A 32 2.09 16.83 -15.03
N ARG A 33 2.78 17.26 -13.97
CA ARG A 33 3.57 16.40 -13.09
C ARG A 33 3.09 16.52 -11.64
N LEU A 34 3.17 15.41 -10.92
CA LEU A 34 2.93 15.29 -9.49
C LEU A 34 4.25 15.01 -8.79
N ARG A 35 4.41 15.49 -7.58
CA ARG A 35 5.50 15.09 -6.69
C ARG A 35 5.03 13.91 -5.84
N ALA A 36 5.63 12.75 -6.03
CA ALA A 36 5.50 11.61 -5.15
C ALA A 36 6.56 11.70 -4.05
N HIS A 37 6.15 11.64 -2.80
CA HIS A 37 7.06 11.55 -1.67
C HIS A 37 7.50 10.11 -1.46
N VAL A 38 8.76 9.90 -1.09
CA VAL A 38 9.38 8.59 -0.93
C VAL A 38 10.37 8.62 0.22
N VAL A 39 10.25 7.70 1.18
CA VAL A 39 11.39 7.30 2.01
C VAL A 39 12.27 6.41 1.15
N ASP A 40 13.58 6.71 1.08
CA ASP A 40 14.55 5.98 0.25
C ASP A 40 15.85 5.81 1.03
N ALA A 41 15.84 4.83 1.93
CA ALA A 41 16.91 4.59 2.90
C ALA A 41 17.87 3.51 2.42
N ASN A 42 19.17 3.64 2.79
CA ASN A 42 20.26 2.74 2.40
C ASN A 42 20.38 2.58 0.86
N THR A 43 20.47 3.69 0.15
CA THR A 43 20.49 3.74 -1.33
C THR A 43 21.65 3.01 -1.98
N GLU A 44 22.71 2.70 -1.25
CA GLU A 44 23.89 1.95 -1.73
C GLU A 44 23.62 0.44 -1.91
N SER A 45 22.54 -0.08 -1.30
CA SER A 45 22.18 -1.50 -1.45
C SER A 45 21.47 -1.76 -2.77
N SER A 46 21.91 -2.80 -3.47
CA SER A 46 21.23 -3.29 -4.68
C SER A 46 20.02 -4.19 -4.38
N SER A 47 19.85 -4.63 -3.14
CA SER A 47 18.73 -5.46 -2.70
C SER A 47 17.61 -4.56 -2.20
N VAL A 48 16.56 -4.39 -3.00
CA VAL A 48 15.50 -3.39 -2.75
C VAL A 48 14.25 -4.03 -2.17
N VAL A 49 13.72 -3.41 -1.10
CA VAL A 49 12.39 -3.67 -0.55
C VAL A 49 11.52 -2.45 -0.83
N VAL A 50 10.36 -2.65 -1.41
CA VAL A 50 9.32 -1.61 -1.60
C VAL A 50 8.18 -1.85 -0.63
N LEU A 51 7.78 -0.81 0.13
CA LEU A 51 6.71 -0.87 1.14
C LEU A 51 5.51 -0.04 0.67
N LEU A 52 4.41 -0.67 0.28
CA LEU A 52 3.19 0.01 -0.16
C LEU A 52 2.14 0.04 0.95
N HIS A 53 1.83 1.23 1.42
CA HIS A 53 0.78 1.48 2.41
C HIS A 53 -0.62 1.55 1.77
N GLY A 54 -1.66 1.63 2.59
CA GLY A 54 -3.04 1.83 2.15
C GLY A 54 -3.71 3.07 2.75
N ASN A 55 -5.04 3.00 2.95
CA ASN A 55 -5.85 4.08 3.49
C ASN A 55 -6.41 3.67 4.88
N PRO A 56 -6.35 4.54 5.89
CA PRO A 56 -5.99 5.96 5.90
C PRO A 56 -4.54 6.23 6.31
N SER A 57 -3.58 5.50 5.81
CA SER A 57 -2.17 5.60 6.19
C SER A 57 -1.30 6.32 5.13
N TRP A 58 -0.03 6.41 5.42
CA TRP A 58 1.05 6.89 4.56
C TRP A 58 2.34 6.17 4.95
N SER A 59 3.50 6.49 4.41
CA SER A 59 4.74 5.79 4.71
C SER A 59 5.12 5.76 6.21
N TYR A 60 4.51 6.60 7.03
CA TYR A 60 4.62 6.57 8.51
C TYR A 60 4.20 5.21 9.11
N LEU A 61 3.26 4.50 8.49
CA LEU A 61 2.89 3.13 8.87
C LEU A 61 4.12 2.22 8.98
N TRP A 62 5.08 2.42 8.10
CA TRP A 62 6.26 1.57 7.96
C TRP A 62 7.45 2.00 8.82
N ARG A 63 7.34 3.08 9.64
CA ARG A 63 8.46 3.62 10.42
C ARG A 63 9.15 2.58 11.31
N GLN A 64 8.40 1.60 11.83
CA GLN A 64 8.92 0.53 12.68
C GLN A 64 9.51 -0.65 11.89
N GLN A 65 9.30 -0.72 10.57
CA GLN A 65 9.82 -1.76 9.67
C GLN A 65 11.09 -1.29 8.95
N ILE A 66 11.19 0.00 8.64
CA ILE A 66 12.29 0.58 7.85
C ILE A 66 13.64 0.31 8.50
N GLY A 67 13.82 0.67 9.77
CA GLY A 67 15.07 0.45 10.49
C GLY A 67 15.56 -1.00 10.51
N PRO A 68 14.72 -1.97 10.90
CA PRO A 68 15.07 -3.39 10.84
C PRO A 68 15.43 -3.91 9.44
N LEU A 69 14.75 -3.46 8.38
CA LEU A 69 15.07 -3.83 7.01
C LEU A 69 16.41 -3.24 6.54
N VAL A 70 16.68 -1.98 6.88
CA VAL A 70 17.99 -1.34 6.64
C VAL A 70 19.10 -2.07 7.38
N ALA A 71 18.88 -2.43 8.65
CA ALA A 71 19.83 -3.21 9.44
C ALA A 71 20.08 -4.61 8.86
N ALA A 72 19.12 -5.20 8.16
CA ALA A 72 19.26 -6.44 7.41
C ALA A 72 19.98 -6.26 6.05
N GLY A 73 20.36 -5.04 5.69
CA GLY A 73 21.13 -4.69 4.50
C GLY A 73 20.30 -4.28 3.26
N TYR A 74 18.98 -4.15 3.38
CA TYR A 74 18.12 -3.76 2.25
C TYR A 74 18.14 -2.24 2.03
N ARG A 75 18.03 -1.82 0.76
CA ARG A 75 17.51 -0.52 0.42
C ARG A 75 15.99 -0.55 0.61
N VAL A 76 15.46 0.42 1.34
CA VAL A 76 14.02 0.49 1.64
C VAL A 76 13.41 1.68 0.93
N VAL A 77 12.45 1.42 0.05
CA VAL A 77 11.69 2.42 -0.69
C VAL A 77 10.24 2.36 -0.20
N ALA A 78 9.79 3.39 0.51
CA ALA A 78 8.43 3.49 1.00
C ALA A 78 7.76 4.77 0.46
N PRO A 79 7.07 4.69 -0.68
CA PRO A 79 6.37 5.83 -1.27
C PRO A 79 5.08 6.13 -0.51
N ASP A 80 4.70 7.42 -0.50
CA ASP A 80 3.33 7.84 -0.23
C ASP A 80 2.51 7.76 -1.52
N LEU A 81 1.38 7.07 -1.48
CA LEU A 81 0.44 7.05 -2.58
C LEU A 81 -0.04 8.48 -2.91
N VAL A 82 -0.22 8.80 -4.19
CA VAL A 82 -0.75 10.12 -4.61
C VAL A 82 -2.06 10.41 -3.87
N GLY A 83 -2.16 11.60 -3.31
CA GLY A 83 -3.28 11.99 -2.45
C GLY A 83 -3.08 11.72 -0.96
N MET A 84 -2.03 10.97 -0.57
CA MET A 84 -1.75 10.57 0.80
C MET A 84 -0.40 11.14 1.27
N GLY A 85 -0.19 11.16 2.59
CA GLY A 85 1.08 11.57 3.20
C GLY A 85 1.58 12.90 2.64
N MET A 86 2.85 12.94 2.28
CA MET A 86 3.51 14.13 1.72
C MET A 86 3.48 14.20 0.19
N SER A 87 2.88 13.20 -0.49
CA SER A 87 2.68 13.24 -1.95
C SER A 87 1.67 14.31 -2.35
N ASP A 88 1.78 14.83 -3.56
CA ASP A 88 0.84 15.79 -4.14
C ASP A 88 -0.58 15.20 -4.19
N LYS A 89 -1.59 16.08 -4.08
CA LYS A 89 -3.00 15.71 -3.94
C LYS A 89 -3.86 16.35 -5.03
N PRO A 90 -4.26 15.60 -6.07
CA PRO A 90 -5.33 16.04 -6.96
C PRO A 90 -6.55 16.48 -6.16
N SER A 91 -7.14 17.64 -6.52
CA SER A 91 -8.19 18.27 -5.69
C SER A 91 -9.60 17.79 -5.98
N ALA A 92 -9.79 16.90 -6.95
CA ALA A 92 -11.10 16.36 -7.31
C ALA A 92 -11.14 14.85 -7.07
N LEU A 93 -12.26 14.33 -6.54
CA LEU A 93 -12.43 12.90 -6.26
C LEU A 93 -12.29 12.05 -7.53
N GLU A 94 -12.74 12.59 -8.67
CA GLU A 94 -12.72 11.94 -9.99
C GLU A 94 -11.30 11.75 -10.53
N ASP A 95 -10.33 12.46 -9.97
CA ASP A 95 -8.92 12.30 -10.33
C ASP A 95 -8.32 11.00 -9.77
N TYR A 96 -9.01 10.34 -8.85
CA TYR A 96 -8.53 9.12 -8.20
C TYR A 96 -9.26 7.89 -8.76
N THR A 97 -8.49 6.97 -9.32
CA THR A 97 -8.95 5.63 -9.70
C THR A 97 -7.86 4.61 -9.35
N VAL A 98 -8.24 3.34 -9.21
CA VAL A 98 -7.26 2.27 -8.97
C VAL A 98 -6.24 2.21 -10.10
N ASP A 99 -6.69 2.33 -11.35
CA ASP A 99 -5.80 2.28 -12.52
C ASP A 99 -4.78 3.44 -12.51
N ARG A 100 -5.21 4.67 -12.15
CA ARG A 100 -4.26 5.79 -11.99
C ARG A 100 -3.26 5.56 -10.87
N HIS A 101 -3.67 4.98 -9.75
CA HIS A 101 -2.72 4.64 -8.68
C HIS A 101 -1.70 3.60 -9.13
N VAL A 102 -2.11 2.60 -9.89
CA VAL A 102 -1.18 1.62 -10.50
C VAL A 102 -0.22 2.31 -11.46
N GLU A 103 -0.73 3.19 -12.33
CA GLU A 103 0.09 3.96 -13.28
C GLU A 103 1.07 4.90 -12.59
N TRP A 104 0.65 5.64 -11.55
CA TRP A 104 1.53 6.52 -10.78
C TRP A 104 2.63 5.75 -10.05
N MET A 105 2.30 4.58 -9.45
CA MET A 105 3.32 3.74 -8.82
C MET A 105 4.25 3.09 -9.85
N ARG A 106 3.74 2.68 -11.01
CA ARG A 106 4.56 2.21 -12.12
C ARG A 106 5.56 3.29 -12.56
N ALA A 107 5.06 4.51 -12.81
CA ALA A 107 5.88 5.65 -13.20
C ALA A 107 6.95 5.95 -12.14
N LEU A 108 6.58 5.96 -10.85
CA LEU A 108 7.52 6.20 -9.77
C LEU A 108 8.58 5.11 -9.69
N LEU A 109 8.16 3.85 -9.56
CA LEU A 109 9.09 2.77 -9.22
C LEU A 109 9.92 2.31 -10.42
N ILE A 110 9.32 2.27 -11.61
CA ILE A 110 9.97 1.74 -12.82
C ILE A 110 10.62 2.86 -13.63
N ASP A 111 9.87 3.91 -13.97
CA ASP A 111 10.38 4.91 -14.90
C ASP A 111 11.36 5.89 -14.24
N GLU A 112 11.04 6.36 -13.01
CA GLU A 112 11.85 7.38 -12.33
C GLU A 112 12.90 6.77 -11.39
N LEU A 113 12.56 5.74 -10.60
CA LEU A 113 13.49 5.07 -9.70
C LEU A 113 14.25 3.90 -10.35
N THR A 114 13.87 3.49 -11.55
CA THR A 114 14.48 2.41 -12.35
C THR A 114 14.62 1.09 -11.59
N LEU A 115 13.64 0.77 -10.73
CA LEU A 115 13.68 -0.43 -9.91
C LEU A 115 13.30 -1.67 -10.71
N THR A 116 14.00 -2.76 -10.44
CA THR A 116 13.75 -4.10 -10.95
C THR A 116 14.03 -5.12 -9.85
N ASP A 117 13.41 -6.28 -9.93
CA ASP A 117 13.69 -7.43 -9.05
C ASP A 117 13.56 -7.11 -7.55
N VAL A 118 12.53 -6.31 -7.17
CA VAL A 118 12.31 -5.88 -5.80
C VAL A 118 11.53 -6.92 -4.98
N ASP A 119 11.69 -6.90 -3.67
CA ASP A 119 10.76 -7.53 -2.73
C ASP A 119 9.64 -6.53 -2.43
N LEU A 120 8.41 -6.86 -2.85
CA LEU A 120 7.26 -5.97 -2.72
C LEU A 120 6.43 -6.36 -1.49
N ILE A 121 6.42 -5.48 -0.50
CA ILE A 121 5.67 -5.63 0.75
C ILE A 121 4.50 -4.67 0.73
N MET A 122 3.30 -5.17 0.95
CA MET A 122 2.11 -4.38 0.71
C MET A 122 1.02 -4.63 1.76
N HIS A 123 0.25 -3.59 2.01
CA HIS A 123 -0.83 -3.58 3.00
C HIS A 123 -2.03 -2.82 2.46
N ASP A 124 -3.25 -3.31 2.72
CA ASP A 124 -4.54 -2.67 2.41
C ASP A 124 -4.64 -2.27 0.91
N TRP A 125 -4.91 -1.01 0.57
CA TRP A 125 -4.93 -0.50 -0.81
C TRP A 125 -3.58 -0.67 -1.52
N GLY A 126 -2.48 -0.58 -0.78
CA GLY A 126 -1.16 -0.93 -1.30
C GLY A 126 -1.09 -2.37 -1.80
N GLY A 127 -1.90 -3.28 -1.23
CA GLY A 127 -2.03 -4.65 -1.69
C GLY A 127 -2.75 -4.76 -3.04
N ILE A 128 -3.86 -4.06 -3.21
CA ILE A 128 -4.61 -4.03 -4.49
C ILE A 128 -3.72 -3.43 -5.59
N ILE A 129 -3.11 -2.27 -5.32
CA ILE A 129 -2.23 -1.57 -6.27
C ILE A 129 -0.99 -2.40 -6.57
N GLY A 130 -0.36 -2.98 -5.55
CA GLY A 130 0.89 -3.74 -5.69
C GLY A 130 0.71 -5.06 -6.41
N MET A 131 -0.37 -5.81 -6.16
CA MET A 131 -0.66 -7.04 -6.91
C MET A 131 -0.95 -6.75 -8.39
N ARG A 132 -1.66 -5.66 -8.69
CA ARG A 132 -1.85 -5.17 -10.06
C ARG A 132 -0.52 -4.79 -10.69
N LEU A 133 0.27 -3.99 -9.98
CA LEU A 133 1.59 -3.54 -10.45
C LEU A 133 2.52 -4.72 -10.77
N ALA A 134 2.58 -5.72 -9.88
CA ALA A 134 3.38 -6.93 -10.09
C ALA A 134 2.91 -7.74 -11.30
N ALA A 135 1.60 -7.92 -11.46
CA ALA A 135 1.02 -8.66 -12.58
C ALA A 135 1.25 -7.95 -13.92
N GLU A 136 1.09 -6.62 -13.95
CA GLU A 136 1.18 -5.82 -15.17
C GLU A 136 2.63 -5.50 -15.60
N ASN A 137 3.61 -5.67 -14.69
CA ASN A 137 5.02 -5.33 -14.94
C ASN A 137 5.96 -6.51 -14.62
N PRO A 138 6.04 -7.52 -15.49
CA PRO A 138 6.96 -8.64 -15.31
C PRO A 138 8.41 -8.14 -15.18
N GLY A 139 9.13 -8.67 -14.20
CA GLY A 139 10.51 -8.27 -13.93
C GLY A 139 10.66 -7.17 -12.86
N LEU A 140 9.57 -6.49 -12.45
CA LEU A 140 9.64 -5.58 -11.31
C LEU A 140 9.81 -6.36 -9.99
N THR A 141 9.02 -7.42 -9.80
CA THR A 141 8.84 -8.05 -8.48
C THR A 141 9.46 -9.44 -8.42
N ARG A 142 10.39 -9.61 -7.50
CA ARG A 142 11.05 -10.89 -7.16
C ARG A 142 10.22 -11.72 -6.20
N ARG A 143 9.76 -11.13 -5.10
CA ARG A 143 8.95 -11.75 -4.05
C ARG A 143 7.86 -10.80 -3.59
N MET A 144 6.75 -11.34 -3.08
CA MET A 144 5.67 -10.54 -2.50
C MET A 144 5.42 -10.91 -1.04
N VAL A 145 5.21 -9.90 -0.19
CA VAL A 145 4.60 -10.05 1.13
C VAL A 145 3.29 -9.29 1.13
N ILE A 146 2.20 -9.99 1.39
CA ILE A 146 0.84 -9.47 1.29
C ILE A 146 0.22 -9.49 2.68
N SER A 147 -0.23 -8.32 3.17
CA SER A 147 -0.73 -8.16 4.55
C SER A 147 -2.09 -7.47 4.55
N ASN A 148 -3.06 -8.02 5.29
CA ASN A 148 -4.39 -7.46 5.55
C ASN A 148 -4.99 -6.73 4.35
N THR A 149 -5.17 -7.45 3.25
CA THR A 149 -5.68 -6.94 1.98
C THR A 149 -6.41 -8.03 1.20
N ALA A 150 -7.01 -7.67 0.09
CA ALA A 150 -7.59 -8.58 -0.89
C ALA A 150 -7.36 -8.02 -2.29
N LEU A 151 -7.51 -8.86 -3.32
CA LEU A 151 -7.68 -8.38 -4.69
C LEU A 151 -9.10 -8.76 -5.12
N PRO A 152 -10.06 -7.83 -5.04
CA PRO A 152 -11.42 -8.08 -5.44
C PRO A 152 -11.50 -8.53 -6.90
N ASP A 153 -12.23 -9.63 -7.15
CA ASP A 153 -12.30 -10.25 -8.47
C ASP A 153 -13.76 -10.53 -8.85
N ARG A 154 -14.09 -10.25 -10.09
CA ARG A 154 -15.32 -10.65 -10.74
C ARG A 154 -15.05 -10.84 -12.22
N ASP A 155 -15.50 -11.98 -12.79
CA ASP A 155 -15.41 -12.20 -14.23
C ASP A 155 -16.31 -11.20 -14.98
N PRO A 156 -15.75 -10.33 -15.83
CA PRO A 156 -16.54 -9.36 -16.58
C PRO A 156 -17.50 -10.02 -17.59
N ALA A 157 -17.28 -11.29 -17.96
CA ALA A 157 -18.19 -12.06 -18.82
C ALA A 157 -19.46 -12.53 -18.07
N GLU A 158 -19.43 -12.59 -16.73
CA GLU A 158 -20.63 -12.91 -15.97
C GLU A 158 -21.65 -11.78 -16.06
N PRO A 159 -22.93 -12.09 -16.42
CA PRO A 159 -23.97 -11.06 -16.48
C PRO A 159 -24.21 -10.41 -15.12
N LEU A 160 -24.46 -9.11 -15.12
CA LEU A 160 -24.84 -8.39 -13.90
C LEU A 160 -26.26 -8.81 -13.48
N PRO A 161 -26.48 -9.10 -12.18
CA PRO A 161 -27.82 -9.32 -11.65
C PRO A 161 -28.60 -8.00 -11.65
N GLU A 162 -29.91 -8.08 -11.41
CA GLU A 162 -30.78 -6.89 -11.31
C GLU A 162 -30.32 -5.94 -10.18
N LYS A 163 -29.94 -6.51 -9.01
CA LYS A 163 -29.35 -5.76 -7.91
C LYS A 163 -27.84 -5.86 -7.95
N ILE A 164 -27.17 -4.75 -8.18
CA ILE A 164 -25.70 -4.66 -8.30
C ILE A 164 -25.01 -4.06 -7.09
N GLU A 165 -25.76 -3.46 -6.16
CA GLU A 165 -25.24 -2.94 -4.90
C GLU A 165 -24.84 -4.09 -3.96
N VAL A 166 -23.64 -3.97 -3.36
CA VAL A 166 -23.14 -4.89 -2.34
C VAL A 166 -23.35 -4.23 -0.99
N GLU A 167 -24.21 -4.81 -0.17
CA GLU A 167 -24.47 -4.36 1.20
C GLU A 167 -23.37 -4.87 2.16
N GLY A 168 -23.22 -4.21 3.29
CA GLY A 168 -22.30 -4.60 4.35
C GLY A 168 -21.37 -3.49 4.81
N PRO A 169 -20.41 -3.81 5.69
CA PRO A 169 -19.57 -2.81 6.35
C PRO A 169 -18.84 -1.85 5.40
N HIS A 170 -18.36 -2.33 4.26
CA HIS A 170 -17.70 -1.48 3.26
C HIS A 170 -18.65 -0.47 2.64
N ALA A 171 -19.91 -0.85 2.36
CA ALA A 171 -20.90 0.08 1.81
C ALA A 171 -21.32 1.13 2.84
N GLU A 172 -21.47 0.72 4.10
CA GLU A 172 -21.77 1.62 5.22
C GLU A 172 -20.62 2.61 5.44
N PHE A 173 -19.38 2.13 5.44
CA PHE A 173 -18.19 2.97 5.56
C PHE A 173 -18.06 3.96 4.39
N GLN A 174 -18.26 3.50 3.15
CA GLN A 174 -18.25 4.36 1.97
C GLN A 174 -19.30 5.47 2.08
N LYS A 175 -20.53 5.11 2.52
CA LYS A 175 -21.61 6.07 2.73
C LYS A 175 -21.23 7.09 3.83
N MET A 176 -20.72 6.63 4.96
CA MET A 176 -20.27 7.49 6.06
C MET A 176 -19.22 8.50 5.56
N ALA A 177 -18.20 8.03 4.85
CA ALA A 177 -17.14 8.88 4.32
C ALA A 177 -17.63 9.89 3.28
N ARG A 178 -18.61 9.50 2.43
CA ARG A 178 -19.23 10.38 1.45
C ARG A 178 -20.05 11.48 2.11
N ASP A 179 -20.83 11.13 3.12
CA ASP A 179 -21.79 12.02 3.77
C ASP A 179 -21.15 12.91 4.85
N ALA A 180 -19.91 12.60 5.28
CA ALA A 180 -19.20 13.36 6.29
C ALA A 180 -18.89 14.81 5.83
N SER A 181 -19.28 15.80 6.64
CA SER A 181 -18.96 17.21 6.39
C SER A 181 -17.48 17.51 6.61
N VAL A 182 -16.85 16.80 7.55
CA VAL A 182 -15.42 16.85 7.89
C VAL A 182 -14.86 15.43 7.75
N TRP A 183 -13.69 15.28 7.13
CA TRP A 183 -13.01 14.00 6.98
C TRP A 183 -11.62 14.05 7.62
N GLU A 184 -11.47 13.34 8.71
CA GLU A 184 -10.23 13.24 9.50
C GLU A 184 -9.73 11.80 9.46
N PRO A 185 -8.87 11.42 8.48
CA PRO A 185 -8.43 10.04 8.32
C PRO A 185 -7.76 9.45 9.57
N TRP A 186 -7.05 10.25 10.36
CA TRP A 186 -6.44 9.83 11.62
C TRP A 186 -7.46 9.45 12.70
N SER A 187 -8.69 9.95 12.64
CA SER A 187 -9.76 9.57 13.58
C SER A 187 -10.25 8.13 13.39
N LEU A 188 -9.86 7.49 12.30
CA LEU A 188 -10.17 6.08 12.03
C LEU A 188 -9.19 5.10 12.70
N LEU A 189 -8.06 5.58 13.23
CA LEU A 189 -7.06 4.71 13.85
C LEU A 189 -7.63 3.78 14.92
N PRO A 190 -8.48 4.23 15.87
CA PRO A 190 -9.07 3.33 16.86
C PRO A 190 -9.99 2.24 16.29
N LEU A 191 -10.43 2.37 15.04
CA LEU A 191 -11.24 1.36 14.36
C LEU A 191 -10.38 0.30 13.67
N VAL A 192 -9.15 0.64 13.30
CA VAL A 192 -8.25 -0.22 12.53
C VAL A 192 -7.09 -0.78 13.36
N THR A 193 -6.96 -0.37 14.62
CA THR A 193 -6.01 -0.92 15.61
C THR A 193 -6.74 -1.61 16.75
N VAL A 194 -6.07 -2.55 17.40
CA VAL A 194 -6.49 -3.19 18.67
C VAL A 194 -5.91 -2.44 19.86
N VAL A 195 -4.65 -2.02 19.73
CA VAL A 195 -3.99 -1.20 20.74
C VAL A 195 -4.39 0.26 20.53
N GLU A 196 -4.80 0.93 21.61
CA GLU A 196 -5.14 2.36 21.56
C GLU A 196 -3.94 3.17 21.09
N PRO A 197 -4.03 3.91 19.97
CA PRO A 197 -2.91 4.70 19.47
C PRO A 197 -2.55 5.82 20.46
N THR A 198 -1.27 6.01 20.72
CA THR A 198 -0.81 7.15 21.52
C THR A 198 -1.06 8.47 20.79
N ALA A 199 -1.11 9.58 21.54
CA ALA A 199 -1.25 10.91 20.94
C ALA A 199 -0.15 11.22 19.91
N GLU A 200 1.07 10.74 20.14
CA GLU A 200 2.20 10.87 19.21
C GLU A 200 1.93 10.12 17.89
N VAL A 201 1.42 8.89 17.95
CA VAL A 201 1.06 8.11 16.77
C VAL A 201 -0.06 8.81 16.00
N VAL A 202 -1.11 9.27 16.69
CA VAL A 202 -2.21 10.01 16.06
C VAL A 202 -1.69 11.26 15.35
N GLU A 203 -0.79 12.02 16.00
CA GLU A 203 -0.18 13.22 15.41
C GLU A 203 0.66 12.86 14.18
N GLY A 204 1.42 11.76 14.20
CA GLY A 204 2.16 11.28 13.05
C GLY A 204 1.27 11.01 11.83
N TYR A 205 0.10 10.39 12.03
CA TYR A 205 -0.87 10.19 10.95
C TYR A 205 -1.54 11.49 10.51
N ARG A 206 -1.68 12.47 11.39
CA ARG A 206 -2.31 13.78 11.13
C ARG A 206 -1.37 14.75 10.42
N ALA A 207 -0.07 14.67 10.69
CA ALA A 207 0.93 15.68 10.29
C ALA A 207 0.87 16.10 8.81
N PRO A 208 0.64 15.20 7.81
CA PRO A 208 0.54 15.61 6.41
C PRO A 208 -0.72 16.43 6.06
N TYR A 209 -1.64 16.62 6.99
CA TYR A 209 -2.98 17.19 6.74
C TYR A 209 -3.29 18.41 7.61
N PRO A 210 -2.47 19.48 7.56
CA PRO A 210 -2.73 20.70 8.35
C PRO A 210 -4.02 21.44 7.93
N ASP A 211 -4.58 21.10 6.76
CA ASP A 211 -5.83 21.66 6.22
C ASP A 211 -6.74 20.54 5.69
N GLN A 212 -8.06 20.71 5.88
CA GLN A 212 -9.08 19.73 5.47
C GLN A 212 -9.04 19.40 3.97
N SER A 213 -8.68 20.35 3.11
CA SER A 213 -8.60 20.10 1.67
C SER A 213 -7.55 19.05 1.31
N LEU A 214 -6.53 18.88 2.17
CA LEU A 214 -5.46 17.92 1.96
C LEU A 214 -5.87 16.46 2.26
N THR A 215 -7.03 16.23 2.87
CA THR A 215 -7.53 14.87 3.16
C THR A 215 -8.29 14.24 1.98
N ILE A 216 -8.39 14.97 0.86
CA ILE A 216 -9.16 14.56 -0.33
C ILE A 216 -8.80 13.17 -0.84
N GLY A 217 -7.50 12.82 -0.88
CA GLY A 217 -7.04 11.51 -1.34
C GLY A 217 -7.55 10.36 -0.46
N SER A 218 -7.46 10.51 0.87
CA SER A 218 -8.01 9.51 1.80
C SER A 218 -9.52 9.33 1.62
N ARG A 219 -10.25 10.43 1.45
CA ARG A 219 -11.69 10.36 1.15
C ARG A 219 -11.95 9.69 -0.21
N ALA A 220 -11.14 9.96 -1.22
CA ALA A 220 -11.27 9.36 -2.54
C ALA A 220 -11.12 7.83 -2.48
N PHE A 221 -10.12 7.31 -1.75
CA PHE A 221 -9.95 5.86 -1.58
C PHE A 221 -11.21 5.18 -1.04
N THR A 222 -11.95 5.81 -0.13
CA THR A 222 -13.20 5.20 0.37
C THR A 222 -14.25 5.07 -0.74
N GLN A 223 -14.23 5.96 -1.73
CA GLN A 223 -15.18 5.91 -2.85
C GLN A 223 -14.80 4.86 -3.91
N LEU A 224 -13.55 4.36 -3.89
CA LEU A 224 -13.09 3.28 -4.77
C LEU A 224 -13.48 1.89 -4.27
N LEU A 225 -14.00 1.74 -3.05
CA LEU A 225 -14.40 0.44 -2.50
C LEU A 225 -15.37 -0.31 -3.43
N PRO A 226 -15.23 -1.64 -3.60
CA PRO A 226 -16.04 -2.43 -4.53
C PRO A 226 -17.43 -2.74 -3.95
N THR A 227 -18.21 -1.70 -3.67
CA THR A 227 -19.57 -1.77 -3.14
C THR A 227 -20.64 -1.93 -4.20
N ARG A 228 -20.21 -2.16 -5.45
CA ARG A 228 -21.08 -2.44 -6.61
C ARG A 228 -20.43 -3.50 -7.47
N LEU A 229 -21.23 -4.40 -8.05
CA LEU A 229 -20.75 -5.48 -8.93
C LEU A 229 -20.27 -4.98 -10.31
N ASP A 230 -20.58 -3.74 -10.68
CA ASP A 230 -20.08 -3.05 -11.87
C ASP A 230 -18.90 -2.10 -11.56
N ASN A 231 -18.22 -2.30 -10.41
CA ASN A 231 -17.08 -1.47 -10.04
C ASN A 231 -15.99 -1.52 -11.13
N PRO A 232 -15.47 -0.37 -11.58
CA PRO A 232 -14.53 -0.29 -12.70
C PRO A 232 -13.19 -0.99 -12.46
N MET A 233 -12.84 -1.34 -11.22
CA MET A 233 -11.61 -2.09 -10.94
C MET A 233 -11.68 -3.57 -11.34
N TYR A 234 -12.88 -4.18 -11.40
CA TYR A 234 -13.01 -5.63 -11.59
C TYR A 234 -12.38 -6.15 -12.90
N PRO A 235 -12.60 -5.54 -14.07
CA PRO A 235 -12.01 -6.07 -15.31
C PRO A 235 -10.48 -6.16 -15.24
N ALA A 236 -9.83 -5.13 -14.78
CA ALA A 236 -8.38 -5.11 -14.68
C ALA A 236 -7.85 -6.01 -13.55
N ASN A 237 -8.54 -6.12 -12.42
CA ASN A 237 -8.21 -7.08 -11.37
C ASN A 237 -8.36 -8.52 -11.86
N HIS A 238 -9.40 -8.81 -12.66
CA HIS A 238 -9.60 -10.12 -13.26
C HIS A 238 -8.46 -10.52 -14.20
N GLU A 239 -8.00 -9.60 -15.05
CA GLU A 239 -6.81 -9.83 -15.88
C GLU A 239 -5.54 -10.02 -15.04
N ALA A 240 -5.37 -9.25 -13.97
CA ALA A 240 -4.24 -9.44 -13.05
C ALA A 240 -4.28 -10.84 -12.39
N TRP A 241 -5.46 -11.34 -11.99
CA TRP A 241 -5.59 -12.67 -11.45
C TRP A 241 -5.15 -13.76 -12.43
N LYS A 242 -5.44 -13.65 -13.74
CA LYS A 242 -4.99 -14.61 -14.76
C LYS A 242 -3.46 -14.72 -14.82
N ILE A 243 -2.77 -13.63 -14.51
CA ILE A 243 -1.30 -13.59 -14.42
C ILE A 243 -0.83 -14.17 -13.09
N LEU A 244 -1.43 -13.73 -11.97
CA LEU A 244 -1.09 -14.18 -10.63
C LEU A 244 -1.31 -15.69 -10.44
N GLU A 245 -2.30 -16.28 -11.09
CA GLU A 245 -2.55 -17.74 -11.12
C GLU A 245 -1.44 -18.54 -11.80
N ARG A 246 -0.52 -17.87 -12.48
CA ARG A 246 0.69 -18.46 -13.07
C ARG A 246 1.97 -17.97 -12.38
N TRP A 247 1.82 -17.18 -11.33
CA TRP A 247 2.94 -16.58 -10.61
C TRP A 247 3.63 -17.62 -9.73
N THR A 248 4.89 -17.93 -10.04
CA THR A 248 5.68 -18.95 -9.34
C THR A 248 6.70 -18.38 -8.35
N ASN A 249 7.01 -17.08 -8.44
CA ASN A 249 7.90 -16.46 -7.49
C ASN A 249 7.28 -16.45 -6.08
N PRO A 250 8.08 -16.52 -5.00
CA PRO A 250 7.58 -16.67 -3.64
C PRO A 250 6.61 -15.56 -3.19
N VAL A 251 5.50 -15.97 -2.57
CA VAL A 251 4.48 -15.06 -2.02
C VAL A 251 4.14 -15.46 -0.59
N LEU A 252 4.50 -14.62 0.38
CA LEU A 252 4.13 -14.78 1.78
C LEU A 252 2.86 -13.97 2.08
N THR A 253 1.99 -14.50 2.93
CA THR A 253 0.91 -13.70 3.56
C THR A 253 1.20 -13.55 5.06
N ILE A 254 1.15 -12.30 5.55
CA ILE A 254 1.21 -11.95 6.98
C ILE A 254 -0.09 -11.22 7.31
N PHE A 255 -1.03 -11.91 7.90
CA PHE A 255 -2.33 -11.36 8.27
C PHE A 255 -2.47 -11.30 9.79
N SER A 256 -3.54 -10.72 10.28
CA SER A 256 -3.84 -10.63 11.71
C SER A 256 -5.22 -11.22 12.04
N ASP A 257 -5.40 -11.64 13.30
CA ASP A 257 -6.61 -12.35 13.75
C ASP A 257 -7.78 -11.40 14.06
N LYS A 258 -7.52 -10.10 14.21
CA LYS A 258 -8.53 -9.07 14.53
C LYS A 258 -8.78 -8.09 13.37
N ASP A 259 -8.29 -8.38 12.18
CA ASP A 259 -8.59 -7.55 11.01
C ASP A 259 -10.09 -7.60 10.69
N ILE A 260 -10.73 -6.42 10.72
CA ILE A 260 -12.15 -6.25 10.39
C ILE A 260 -12.41 -5.86 8.94
N VAL A 261 -11.36 -5.47 8.20
CA VAL A 261 -11.44 -4.95 6.83
C VAL A 261 -11.32 -6.07 5.80
N ALA A 262 -10.30 -6.91 5.92
CA ALA A 262 -10.02 -8.00 4.98
C ALA A 262 -9.73 -9.35 5.68
N PRO A 263 -10.56 -9.81 6.63
CA PRO A 263 -10.24 -10.93 7.53
C PRO A 263 -10.01 -12.27 6.81
N SER A 264 -10.43 -12.38 5.57
CA SER A 264 -10.29 -13.59 4.75
C SER A 264 -9.56 -13.35 3.43
N GLY A 265 -8.98 -12.17 3.23
CA GLY A 265 -8.32 -11.79 1.99
C GLY A 265 -7.14 -12.69 1.60
N TRP A 266 -6.45 -13.27 2.58
CA TRP A 266 -5.36 -14.23 2.35
C TRP A 266 -5.81 -15.53 1.68
N LYS A 267 -7.06 -15.97 1.87
CA LYS A 267 -7.54 -17.28 1.37
C LYS A 267 -7.47 -17.42 -0.16
N PRO A 268 -7.98 -16.47 -0.96
CA PRO A 268 -7.82 -16.53 -2.41
C PRO A 268 -6.36 -16.47 -2.83
N ILE A 269 -5.53 -15.66 -2.16
CA ILE A 269 -4.10 -15.49 -2.46
C ILE A 269 -3.39 -16.81 -2.32
N VAL A 270 -3.49 -17.45 -1.15
CA VAL A 270 -2.84 -18.74 -0.88
C VAL A 270 -3.38 -19.85 -1.80
N ARG A 271 -4.67 -19.83 -2.11
CA ARG A 271 -5.30 -20.87 -2.95
C ARG A 271 -4.94 -20.77 -4.42
N ARG A 272 -4.89 -19.52 -4.97
CA ARG A 272 -4.83 -19.29 -6.43
C ARG A 272 -3.41 -19.05 -6.93
N ILE A 273 -2.49 -18.54 -6.09
CA ILE A 273 -1.13 -18.17 -6.52
C ILE A 273 -0.16 -19.34 -6.27
N PRO A 274 0.42 -19.97 -7.31
CA PRO A 274 1.36 -21.08 -7.15
C PRO A 274 2.57 -20.75 -6.27
N GLY A 275 3.11 -19.53 -6.37
CA GLY A 275 4.24 -19.07 -5.55
C GLY A 275 3.93 -18.92 -4.05
N ALA A 276 2.66 -18.98 -3.66
CA ALA A 276 2.26 -19.01 -2.25
C ALA A 276 2.28 -20.43 -1.67
N GLN A 277 2.30 -21.49 -2.50
CA GLN A 277 2.27 -22.85 -1.99
C GLN A 277 3.54 -23.21 -1.22
N GLY A 278 3.35 -23.80 -0.02
CA GLY A 278 4.46 -24.22 0.84
C GLY A 278 5.20 -23.09 1.56
N GLN A 279 4.74 -21.84 1.43
CA GLN A 279 5.32 -20.72 2.18
C GLN A 279 4.84 -20.71 3.64
N PRO A 280 5.63 -20.16 4.58
CA PRO A 280 5.28 -20.11 6.01
C PRO A 280 4.30 -18.97 6.32
N HIS A 281 3.10 -19.02 5.72
CA HIS A 281 2.05 -18.05 5.98
C HIS A 281 1.73 -17.94 7.45
N VAL A 282 1.46 -16.72 7.93
CA VAL A 282 1.20 -16.47 9.35
C VAL A 282 -0.02 -15.58 9.55
N ILE A 283 -0.77 -15.88 10.62
CA ILE A 283 -1.79 -15.00 11.18
C ILE A 283 -1.29 -14.56 12.54
N LEU A 284 -0.99 -13.29 12.70
CA LEU A 284 -0.46 -12.70 13.92
C LEU A 284 -1.61 -12.47 14.91
N GLU A 285 -1.44 -12.99 16.12
CA GLU A 285 -2.40 -12.80 17.21
C GLU A 285 -2.33 -11.39 17.78
N GLY A 286 -3.49 -10.81 18.08
CA GLY A 286 -3.64 -9.49 18.71
C GLY A 286 -3.47 -8.30 17.77
N GLY A 287 -3.30 -8.52 16.46
CA GLY A 287 -3.23 -7.45 15.49
C GLY A 287 -4.59 -7.13 14.87
N GLY A 288 -4.93 -5.86 14.72
CA GLY A 288 -6.03 -5.35 13.94
C GLY A 288 -5.67 -5.18 12.47
N HIS A 289 -6.39 -4.30 11.79
CA HIS A 289 -6.09 -4.00 10.39
C HIS A 289 -4.68 -3.40 10.23
N PHE A 290 -4.29 -2.49 11.13
CA PHE A 290 -2.94 -1.92 11.17
C PHE A 290 -2.01 -2.77 12.06
N LEU A 291 -1.75 -4.01 11.64
CA LEU A 291 -0.90 -4.96 12.37
C LEU A 291 0.53 -4.43 12.58
N GLN A 292 0.98 -3.49 11.77
CA GLN A 292 2.26 -2.79 11.92
C GLN A 292 2.31 -1.89 13.17
N GLU A 293 1.14 -1.40 13.60
CA GLU A 293 1.00 -0.63 14.84
C GLU A 293 0.81 -1.54 16.06
N ASP A 294 -0.06 -2.55 15.94
CA ASP A 294 -0.45 -3.40 17.06
C ASP A 294 0.62 -4.41 17.48
N VAL A 295 1.26 -5.05 16.49
CA VAL A 295 2.19 -6.17 16.72
C VAL A 295 3.49 -6.04 15.91
N PRO A 296 4.15 -4.86 15.93
CA PRO A 296 5.31 -4.57 15.06
C PRO A 296 6.46 -5.56 15.23
N GLY A 297 6.70 -6.00 16.46
CA GLY A 297 7.77 -6.96 16.74
C GLY A 297 7.52 -8.35 16.15
N ALA A 298 6.26 -8.82 16.16
CA ALA A 298 5.88 -10.09 15.54
C ALA A 298 5.90 -9.97 14.00
N TYR A 299 5.42 -8.85 13.47
CA TYR A 299 5.44 -8.55 12.05
C TYR A 299 6.88 -8.54 11.51
N ASN A 300 7.79 -7.80 12.17
CA ASN A 300 9.19 -7.71 11.78
C ASN A 300 9.89 -9.08 11.83
N ARG A 301 9.61 -9.91 12.84
CA ARG A 301 10.18 -11.27 12.90
C ARG A 301 9.73 -12.10 11.71
N ALA A 302 8.43 -12.20 11.45
CA ALA A 302 7.90 -12.99 10.35
C ALA A 302 8.47 -12.51 9.00
N LEU A 303 8.54 -11.20 8.82
CA LEU A 303 9.08 -10.56 7.62
C LEU A 303 10.56 -10.89 7.43
N LEU A 304 11.40 -10.63 8.43
CA LEU A 304 12.84 -10.80 8.33
C LEU A 304 13.27 -12.26 8.30
N GLU A 305 12.58 -13.17 9.01
CA GLU A 305 12.83 -14.61 8.93
C GLU A 305 12.60 -15.13 7.50
N TRP A 306 11.59 -14.63 6.80
CA TRP A 306 11.30 -15.05 5.43
C TRP A 306 12.18 -14.37 4.38
N LEU A 307 12.47 -13.08 4.54
CA LEU A 307 13.35 -12.36 3.61
C LEU A 307 14.80 -12.82 3.72
N GLY A 308 15.27 -13.11 4.94
CA GLY A 308 16.68 -13.30 5.27
C GLY A 308 17.47 -11.99 5.21
N PRO A 309 18.80 -12.05 5.39
CA PRO A 309 19.67 -10.90 5.15
C PRO A 309 19.71 -10.57 3.65
N ALA A 310 19.90 -9.29 3.33
CA ALA A 310 20.05 -8.87 1.95
C ALA A 310 21.20 -9.62 1.27
N PRO A 311 21.02 -10.15 0.06
CA PRO A 311 22.11 -10.76 -0.70
C PRO A 311 23.28 -9.77 -0.81
N ALA A 312 24.51 -10.29 -0.61
CA ALA A 312 25.71 -9.48 -0.88
C ALA A 312 25.69 -9.01 -2.35
N PRO A 313 26.15 -7.79 -2.65
CA PRO A 313 26.27 -7.35 -4.04
C PRO A 313 27.03 -8.41 -4.81
N SER A 314 26.48 -8.88 -5.91
CA SER A 314 27.17 -9.79 -6.83
C SER A 314 28.45 -9.08 -7.25
N GLY A 315 29.59 -9.54 -6.74
CA GLY A 315 30.89 -8.94 -6.99
C GLY A 315 31.10 -8.91 -8.50
N GLY A 316 31.02 -7.70 -9.09
CA GLY A 316 31.46 -7.48 -10.45
C GLY A 316 32.91 -7.89 -10.52
N SER A 317 33.25 -8.95 -11.25
CA SER A 317 34.67 -9.22 -11.59
C SER A 317 35.24 -7.95 -12.19
N PRO A 318 36.36 -7.46 -11.68
CA PRO A 318 37.03 -6.32 -12.32
C PRO A 318 37.33 -6.70 -13.77
N ARG A 319 36.84 -5.94 -14.70
CA ARG A 319 37.24 -6.02 -16.13
C ARG A 319 38.60 -5.36 -16.29
#